data_facf3f02e99f3037feadbd7f4b812fc9
#
_entry.id   facf3f02e99f3037feadbd7f4b812fc9
#
_cell.length_a   1.000
_cell.length_b   1.000
_cell.length_c   1.000
_cell.angle_alpha   90.00
_cell.angle_beta   90.00
_cell.angle_gamma   90.00
#
_symmetry.space_group_name_H-M   'P 1'
#
loop_
_entity.id
_entity.type
_entity.pdbx_description
1 polymer ?
#
loop_
_entity_poly.entity_id
_entity_poly.type
_entity_poly.pdbx_seq_one_letter_code
_entity_poly.pdbx_strand_id
1 'polypeptide(L)'
;DRIYEALEKFDPKKKIKKIIHLQGDLPNVSKKLIVSLADIIKNNKCIATPVVQADKNEILDENIVKCAASFKNPKPKIGEIGNALYFSRCPIPWGDSIKWHHLGIYGWDRSILEKYIKLKPSNLEMSEKLEQLRALEAGINIKILITNEKPIGIDTISDLKKFKKSINDY
;
A
#
# COMPACT_ATOMS: atom_id res chain seq x y z
N ASP A 1 13.77 3.61 -3.29
CA ASP A 1 15.16 4.11 -3.10
C ASP A 1 15.22 5.28 -2.11
N ARG A 2 14.40 6.35 -2.24
CA ARG A 2 14.41 7.53 -1.35
C ARG A 2 14.21 7.21 0.14
N ILE A 3 13.31 6.27 0.46
CA ILE A 3 13.04 5.86 1.86
C ILE A 3 14.28 5.22 2.47
N TYR A 4 14.95 4.37 1.70
CA TYR A 4 16.15 3.70 2.17
C TYR A 4 17.30 4.69 2.39
N GLU A 5 17.49 5.63 1.47
CA GLU A 5 18.48 6.70 1.62
C GLU A 5 18.22 7.54 2.88
N ALA A 6 16.97 7.95 3.11
CA ALA A 6 16.58 8.66 4.32
C ALA A 6 16.82 7.82 5.58
N LEU A 7 16.49 6.52 5.54
CA LEU A 7 16.71 5.61 6.66
C LEU A 7 18.19 5.43 7.00
N GLU A 8 19.07 5.28 6.02
CA GLU A 8 20.50 5.14 6.25
C GLU A 8 21.13 6.42 6.84
N LYS A 9 20.65 7.60 6.42
CA LYS A 9 21.05 8.88 7.01
C LYS A 9 20.56 9.04 8.45
N PHE A 10 19.32 8.64 8.75
CA PHE A 10 18.71 8.82 10.06
C PHE A 10 19.14 7.76 11.08
N ASP A 11 19.34 6.52 10.65
CA ASP A 11 19.68 5.38 11.51
C ASP A 11 20.90 4.61 10.99
N PRO A 12 22.11 5.23 10.97
CA PRO A 12 23.34 4.57 10.48
C PRO A 12 23.73 3.36 11.33
N LYS A 13 23.29 3.30 12.58
CA LYS A 13 23.54 2.14 13.48
C LYS A 13 22.52 1.00 13.29
N LYS A 14 21.62 1.11 12.34
CA LYS A 14 20.63 0.07 11.96
C LYS A 14 19.78 -0.46 13.13
N LYS A 15 19.41 0.40 14.07
CA LYS A 15 18.57 0.06 15.22
C LYS A 15 17.09 -0.08 14.83
N ILE A 16 16.63 0.73 13.89
CA ILE A 16 15.25 0.70 13.39
C ILE A 16 15.08 -0.53 12.50
N LYS A 17 14.12 -1.39 12.87
CA LYS A 17 13.82 -2.63 12.14
C LYS A 17 12.53 -2.58 11.35
N LYS A 18 11.65 -1.65 11.66
CA LYS A 18 10.32 -1.51 11.04
C LYS A 18 10.11 -0.08 10.59
N ILE A 19 9.64 0.08 9.38
CA ILE A 19 9.48 1.37 8.74
C ILE A 19 8.05 1.48 8.23
N ILE A 20 7.37 2.59 8.50
CA ILE A 20 6.13 2.95 7.83
C ILE A 20 6.42 4.08 6.87
N HIS A 21 6.14 3.84 5.60
CA HIS A 21 6.23 4.84 4.55
C HIS A 21 4.87 5.46 4.32
N LEU A 22 4.74 6.71 4.71
CA LEU A 22 3.59 7.57 4.41
C LEU A 22 3.98 8.49 3.26
N GLN A 23 3.12 8.62 2.27
CA GLN A 23 3.29 9.61 1.21
C GLN A 23 2.84 10.98 1.75
N GLY A 24 3.56 12.04 1.36
CA GLY A 24 3.30 13.39 1.86
C GLY A 24 1.97 14.00 1.38
N ASP A 25 1.38 13.42 0.37
CA ASP A 25 0.08 13.77 -0.22
C ASP A 25 -1.12 13.11 0.48
N LEU A 26 -0.89 12.28 1.50
CA LEU A 26 -1.93 11.60 2.29
C LEU A 26 -2.00 12.15 3.74
N PRO A 27 -2.49 13.38 3.95
CA PRO A 27 -2.39 14.05 5.26
C PRO A 27 -3.32 13.48 6.34
N ASN A 28 -4.37 12.73 5.98
CA ASN A 28 -5.40 12.25 6.89
C ASN A 28 -5.33 10.76 7.19
N VAL A 29 -4.13 10.16 7.07
CA VAL A 29 -3.94 8.76 7.46
C VAL A 29 -4.09 8.62 8.98
N SER A 30 -4.97 7.73 9.42
CA SER A 30 -5.24 7.56 10.85
C SER A 30 -4.10 6.87 11.58
N LYS A 31 -3.94 7.20 12.86
CA LYS A 31 -3.04 6.48 13.78
C LYS A 31 -3.35 4.98 13.82
N LYS A 32 -4.65 4.62 13.77
CA LYS A 32 -5.10 3.22 13.81
C LYS A 32 -4.54 2.44 12.62
N LEU A 33 -4.63 2.99 11.41
CA LEU A 33 -4.11 2.34 10.20
C LEU A 33 -2.59 2.16 10.27
N ILE A 34 -1.86 3.18 10.74
CA ILE A 34 -0.41 3.14 10.93
C ILE A 34 -0.03 2.02 11.90
N VAL A 35 -0.68 1.94 13.06
CA VAL A 35 -0.43 0.91 14.08
C VAL A 35 -0.74 -0.48 13.54
N SER A 36 -1.86 -0.65 12.82
CA SER A 36 -2.23 -1.94 12.23
C SER A 36 -1.19 -2.44 11.22
N LEU A 37 -0.65 -1.57 10.37
CA LEU A 37 0.45 -1.94 9.47
C LEU A 37 1.74 -2.28 10.22
N ALA A 38 2.06 -1.51 11.27
CA ALA A 38 3.24 -1.78 12.11
C ALA A 38 3.14 -3.14 12.79
N ASP A 39 1.97 -3.53 13.27
CA ASP A 39 1.73 -4.84 13.91
C ASP A 39 1.90 -6.01 12.91
N ILE A 40 1.47 -5.84 11.66
CA ILE A 40 1.67 -6.85 10.62
C ILE A 40 3.16 -7.10 10.39
N ILE A 41 3.95 -6.04 10.19
CA ILE A 41 5.38 -6.17 9.92
C ILE A 41 6.20 -6.50 11.17
N LYS A 42 5.66 -6.29 12.39
CA LYS A 42 6.31 -6.68 13.64
C LYS A 42 6.53 -8.19 13.71
N ASN A 43 5.53 -8.94 13.28
CA ASN A 43 5.50 -10.40 13.40
C ASN A 43 5.89 -11.12 12.10
N ASN A 44 6.12 -10.39 11.01
CA ASN A 44 6.40 -10.95 9.69
C ASN A 44 7.55 -10.21 9.01
N LYS A 45 8.42 -10.97 8.34
CA LYS A 45 9.38 -10.41 7.39
C LYS A 45 8.69 -10.23 6.03
N CYS A 46 8.01 -9.11 5.86
CA CYS A 46 7.21 -8.83 4.67
C CYS A 46 7.10 -7.33 4.41
N ILE A 47 6.45 -6.99 3.31
CA ILE A 47 5.85 -5.70 3.06
C ILE A 47 4.40 -5.78 3.52
N ALA A 48 3.85 -4.71 4.06
CA ALA A 48 2.42 -4.60 4.37
C ALA A 48 1.84 -3.34 3.72
N THR A 49 0.63 -3.43 3.18
CA THR A 49 -0.06 -2.30 2.57
C THR A 49 -1.58 -2.43 2.78
N PRO A 50 -2.33 -1.34 2.93
CA PRO A 50 -3.77 -1.42 3.08
C PRO A 50 -4.48 -1.46 1.73
N VAL A 51 -5.67 -2.07 1.74
CA VAL A 51 -6.63 -2.04 0.63
C VAL A 51 -8.01 -1.68 1.16
N VAL A 52 -8.81 -1.06 0.32
CA VAL A 52 -10.24 -0.79 0.56
C VAL A 52 -11.05 -1.36 -0.59
N GLN A 53 -12.31 -1.70 -0.35
CA GLN A 53 -13.18 -2.10 -1.45
C GLN A 53 -13.34 -0.93 -2.42
N ALA A 54 -13.05 -1.17 -3.70
CA ALA A 54 -13.19 -0.16 -4.74
C ALA A 54 -14.66 0.16 -5.02
N ASP A 55 -14.97 1.44 -5.16
CA ASP A 55 -16.27 1.91 -5.62
C ASP A 55 -16.43 1.67 -7.13
N LYS A 56 -17.68 1.68 -7.61
CA LYS A 56 -17.98 1.43 -9.03
C LYS A 56 -17.20 2.36 -9.98
N ASN A 57 -17.04 3.63 -9.60
CA ASN A 57 -16.32 4.62 -10.40
C ASN A 57 -14.80 4.39 -10.39
N GLU A 58 -14.26 3.76 -9.35
CA GLU A 58 -12.85 3.48 -9.19
C GLU A 58 -12.39 2.24 -9.95
N ILE A 59 -13.31 1.32 -10.22
CA ILE A 59 -12.98 0.04 -10.87
C ILE A 59 -12.34 0.28 -12.25
N LEU A 60 -12.89 1.20 -13.02
CA LEU A 60 -12.43 1.52 -14.38
C LEU A 60 -11.42 2.67 -14.43
N ASP A 61 -11.17 3.36 -13.31
CA ASP A 61 -10.21 4.46 -13.26
C ASP A 61 -8.77 3.91 -13.22
N GLU A 62 -7.99 4.16 -14.26
CA GLU A 62 -6.59 3.74 -14.38
C GLU A 62 -5.65 4.43 -13.38
N ASN A 63 -6.07 5.57 -12.78
CA ASN A 63 -5.31 6.22 -11.72
C ASN A 63 -5.42 5.46 -10.40
N ILE A 64 -6.47 4.69 -10.22
CA ILE A 64 -6.70 3.84 -9.06
C ILE A 64 -6.10 2.47 -9.30
N VAL A 65 -5.11 2.11 -8.51
CA VAL A 65 -4.47 0.79 -8.58
C VAL A 65 -5.37 -0.26 -7.92
N LYS A 66 -5.65 -1.34 -8.64
CA LYS A 66 -6.39 -2.50 -8.11
C LYS A 66 -5.43 -3.58 -7.65
N CYS A 67 -5.81 -4.32 -6.60
CA CYS A 67 -5.05 -5.44 -6.07
C CYS A 67 -5.87 -6.73 -6.18
N ALA A 68 -5.34 -7.72 -6.88
CA ALA A 68 -5.83 -9.09 -6.75
C ALA A 68 -5.26 -9.69 -5.46
N ALA A 69 -6.12 -10.23 -4.61
CA ALA A 69 -5.76 -10.62 -3.27
C ALA A 69 -6.33 -11.98 -2.88
N SER A 70 -5.61 -12.69 -2.03
CA SER A 70 -6.02 -13.95 -1.44
C SER A 70 -6.23 -13.78 0.07
N PHE A 71 -7.37 -14.26 0.56
CA PHE A 71 -7.75 -14.27 1.97
C PHE A 71 -8.08 -15.69 2.41
N LYS A 72 -7.98 -15.98 3.70
CA LYS A 72 -8.42 -17.27 4.25
C LYS A 72 -9.93 -17.40 4.24
N ASN A 73 -10.62 -16.28 4.50
CA ASN A 73 -12.08 -16.23 4.51
C ASN A 73 -12.58 -15.89 3.09
N PRO A 74 -13.54 -16.65 2.52
CA PRO A 74 -14.15 -16.34 1.23
C PRO A 74 -14.98 -15.04 1.24
N LYS A 75 -15.39 -14.57 2.41
CA LYS A 75 -16.04 -13.26 2.63
C LYS A 75 -15.21 -12.43 3.61
N PRO A 76 -14.09 -11.88 3.15
CA PRO A 76 -13.15 -11.19 4.03
C PRO A 76 -13.76 -9.90 4.59
N LYS A 77 -13.39 -9.56 5.83
CA LYS A 77 -13.93 -8.42 6.58
C LYS A 77 -12.85 -7.37 6.84
N ILE A 78 -13.27 -6.16 7.20
CA ILE A 78 -12.38 -5.09 7.66
C ILE A 78 -11.51 -5.61 8.81
N GLY A 79 -10.21 -5.32 8.74
CA GLY A 79 -9.20 -5.82 9.66
C GLY A 79 -8.60 -7.17 9.29
N GLU A 80 -9.14 -7.88 8.31
CA GLU A 80 -8.58 -9.14 7.85
C GLU A 80 -7.30 -8.92 7.04
N ILE A 81 -6.34 -9.82 7.24
CA ILE A 81 -5.04 -9.79 6.56
C ILE A 81 -5.00 -10.89 5.51
N GLY A 82 -4.66 -10.48 4.29
CA GLY A 82 -4.47 -11.37 3.14
C GLY A 82 -3.08 -11.26 2.54
N ASN A 83 -2.95 -11.82 1.35
CA ASN A 83 -1.74 -11.69 0.53
C ASN A 83 -2.08 -11.02 -0.80
N ALA A 84 -1.28 -10.06 -1.22
CA ALA A 84 -1.33 -9.56 -2.58
C ALA A 84 -0.83 -10.66 -3.53
N LEU A 85 -1.56 -10.84 -4.64
CA LEU A 85 -1.18 -11.73 -5.72
C LEU A 85 -0.71 -10.94 -6.94
N TYR A 86 -1.35 -9.80 -7.21
CA TYR A 86 -0.99 -8.89 -8.29
C TYR A 86 -1.55 -7.50 -8.06
N PHE A 87 -0.95 -6.50 -8.72
CA PHE A 87 -1.44 -5.13 -8.77
C PHE A 87 -1.55 -4.69 -10.22
N SER A 88 -2.61 -3.99 -10.57
CA SER A 88 -2.82 -3.46 -11.93
C SER A 88 -3.63 -2.18 -11.92
N ARG A 89 -3.44 -1.38 -12.97
CA ARG A 89 -4.33 -0.26 -13.27
C ARG A 89 -5.64 -0.73 -13.92
N CYS A 90 -5.62 -1.91 -14.56
CA CYS A 90 -6.82 -2.55 -15.08
C CYS A 90 -7.69 -3.14 -13.96
N PRO A 91 -9.01 -3.35 -14.23
CA PRO A 91 -9.90 -4.05 -13.30
C PRO A 91 -9.46 -5.50 -13.07
N ILE A 92 -8.95 -5.83 -11.91
CA ILE A 92 -8.59 -7.19 -11.48
C ILE A 92 -9.20 -7.52 -10.11
N PRO A 93 -9.52 -8.84 -9.87
CA PRO A 93 -9.58 -9.94 -10.83
C PRO A 93 -10.76 -9.79 -11.79
N TRP A 94 -10.79 -10.57 -12.88
CA TRP A 94 -11.90 -10.58 -13.81
C TRP A 94 -13.21 -11.09 -13.15
N GLY A 95 -14.37 -10.70 -13.71
CA GLY A 95 -15.69 -11.13 -13.21
C GLY A 95 -16.22 -10.28 -12.04
N ASP A 96 -17.26 -10.78 -11.35
CA ASP A 96 -18.03 -10.02 -10.33
C ASP A 96 -17.43 -10.05 -8.92
N SER A 97 -16.19 -10.51 -8.78
CA SER A 97 -15.51 -10.51 -7.49
C SER A 97 -15.19 -9.11 -6.98
N ILE A 98 -14.99 -8.98 -5.67
CA ILE A 98 -14.57 -7.71 -5.05
C ILE A 98 -13.27 -7.23 -5.69
N LYS A 99 -13.26 -5.96 -6.10
CA LYS A 99 -12.06 -5.25 -6.55
C LYS A 99 -11.50 -4.48 -5.35
N TRP A 100 -10.23 -4.66 -5.07
CA TRP A 100 -9.56 -3.98 -3.96
C TRP A 100 -8.77 -2.79 -4.49
N HIS A 101 -9.13 -1.58 -4.06
CA HIS A 101 -8.35 -0.37 -4.29
C HIS A 101 -7.14 -0.39 -3.34
N HIS A 102 -5.96 -0.36 -3.90
CA HIS A 102 -4.70 -0.31 -3.18
C HIS A 102 -4.39 1.11 -2.72
N LEU A 103 -4.12 1.26 -1.43
CA LEU A 103 -3.67 2.53 -0.86
C LEU A 103 -2.15 2.55 -0.78
N GLY A 104 -1.51 3.59 -1.31
CA GLY A 104 -0.06 3.72 -1.46
C GLY A 104 0.72 3.91 -0.15
N ILE A 105 0.29 3.29 0.94
CA ILE A 105 0.94 3.32 2.25
C ILE A 105 1.63 1.98 2.48
N TYR A 106 2.87 1.98 2.94
CA TYR A 106 3.62 0.74 3.10
C TYR A 106 4.28 0.62 4.47
N GLY A 107 4.12 -0.56 5.07
CA GLY A 107 4.98 -1.03 6.15
C GLY A 107 6.08 -1.93 5.60
N TRP A 108 7.31 -1.73 6.07
CA TRP A 108 8.47 -2.50 5.64
C TRP A 108 9.21 -3.12 6.83
N ASP A 109 9.52 -4.40 6.74
CA ASP A 109 10.64 -4.95 7.50
C ASP A 109 11.94 -4.43 6.88
N ARG A 110 12.89 -3.97 7.71
CA ARG A 110 14.15 -3.40 7.21
C ARG A 110 14.93 -4.37 6.32
N SER A 111 15.00 -5.64 6.71
CA SER A 111 15.74 -6.64 5.93
C SER A 111 15.11 -6.88 4.55
N ILE A 112 13.79 -6.74 4.46
CA ILE A 112 13.05 -6.82 3.20
C ILE A 112 13.30 -5.57 2.36
N LEU A 113 13.29 -4.38 2.97
CA LEU A 113 13.62 -3.13 2.27
C LEU A 113 15.05 -3.18 1.71
N GLU A 114 16.04 -3.62 2.52
CA GLU A 114 17.43 -3.80 2.10
C GLU A 114 17.59 -4.83 0.96
N LYS A 115 16.74 -5.86 0.91
CA LYS A 115 16.68 -6.80 -0.20
C LYS A 115 16.07 -6.14 -1.44
N TYR A 116 14.94 -5.45 -1.27
CA TYR A 116 14.19 -4.84 -2.36
C TYR A 116 15.01 -3.80 -3.13
N ILE A 117 15.74 -2.93 -2.44
CA ILE A 117 16.52 -1.86 -3.12
C ILE A 117 17.67 -2.38 -3.97
N LYS A 118 18.09 -3.64 -3.77
CA LYS A 118 19.12 -4.30 -4.59
C LYS A 118 18.56 -4.93 -5.86
N LEU A 119 17.25 -5.02 -5.98
CA LEU A 119 16.58 -5.57 -7.15
C LEU A 119 16.63 -4.55 -8.30
N LYS A 120 16.87 -5.03 -9.50
CA LYS A 120 16.68 -4.22 -10.72
C LYS A 120 15.18 -4.05 -10.99
N PRO A 121 14.78 -2.96 -11.69
CA PRO A 121 13.42 -2.83 -12.18
C PRO A 121 12.98 -4.10 -12.92
N SER A 122 11.77 -4.54 -12.64
CA SER A 122 11.22 -5.79 -13.19
C SER A 122 10.33 -5.54 -14.40
N ASN A 123 10.04 -6.58 -15.18
CA ASN A 123 9.23 -6.44 -16.40
C ASN A 123 7.80 -5.97 -16.10
N LEU A 124 7.16 -6.54 -15.09
CA LEU A 124 5.81 -6.16 -14.70
C LEU A 124 5.76 -4.75 -14.10
N GLU A 125 6.77 -4.40 -13.29
CA GLU A 125 6.92 -3.04 -12.77
C GLU A 125 6.98 -2.00 -13.89
N MET A 126 7.79 -2.26 -14.93
CA MET A 126 7.93 -1.36 -16.07
C MET A 126 6.64 -1.29 -16.92
N SER A 127 5.94 -2.41 -17.08
CA SER A 127 4.70 -2.48 -17.86
C SER A 127 3.56 -1.74 -17.19
N GLU A 128 3.30 -2.03 -15.91
CA GLU A 128 2.21 -1.45 -15.13
C GLU A 128 2.58 -0.09 -14.53
N LYS A 129 3.88 0.27 -14.49
CA LYS A 129 4.43 1.45 -13.79
C LYS A 129 4.09 1.41 -12.29
N LEU A 130 4.25 0.24 -11.68
CA LEU A 130 3.93 -0.06 -10.29
C LEU A 130 5.12 -0.74 -9.61
N GLU A 131 5.86 0.01 -8.80
CA GLU A 131 7.11 -0.41 -8.14
C GLU A 131 6.94 -1.66 -7.25
N GLN A 132 5.78 -1.85 -6.63
CA GLN A 132 5.51 -3.00 -5.77
C GLN A 132 5.50 -4.34 -6.51
N LEU A 133 5.35 -4.34 -7.83
CA LEU A 133 5.43 -5.55 -8.65
C LEU A 133 6.84 -6.14 -8.67
N ARG A 134 7.89 -5.31 -8.59
CA ARG A 134 9.27 -5.78 -8.42
C ARG A 134 9.41 -6.69 -7.21
N ALA A 135 8.73 -6.36 -6.11
CA ALA A 135 8.76 -7.20 -4.92
C ALA A 135 8.08 -8.54 -5.16
N LEU A 136 6.90 -8.56 -5.80
CA LEU A 136 6.17 -9.80 -6.11
C LEU A 136 6.95 -10.69 -7.07
N GLU A 137 7.53 -10.14 -8.15
CA GLU A 137 8.36 -10.90 -9.10
C GLU A 137 9.60 -11.50 -8.44
N ALA A 138 10.14 -10.84 -7.39
CA ALA A 138 11.25 -11.35 -6.60
C ALA A 138 10.85 -12.33 -5.49
N GLY A 139 9.58 -12.73 -5.41
CA GLY A 139 9.05 -13.63 -4.39
C GLY A 139 8.98 -13.01 -2.99
N ILE A 140 8.97 -11.68 -2.89
CA ILE A 140 8.77 -10.98 -1.62
C ILE A 140 7.28 -10.89 -1.32
N ASN A 141 6.88 -11.43 -0.17
CA ASN A 141 5.48 -11.40 0.25
C ASN A 141 5.02 -9.97 0.58
N ILE A 142 3.89 -9.58 0.00
CA ILE A 142 3.16 -8.37 0.35
C ILE A 142 1.88 -8.78 1.06
N LYS A 143 1.79 -8.45 2.36
CA LYS A 143 0.57 -8.61 3.14
C LYS A 143 -0.34 -7.42 2.87
N ILE A 144 -1.63 -7.69 2.77
CA ILE A 144 -2.64 -6.64 2.63
C ILE A 144 -3.57 -6.62 3.83
N LEU A 145 -3.93 -5.43 4.26
CA LEU A 145 -4.89 -5.20 5.33
C LEU A 145 -6.16 -4.59 4.74
N ILE A 146 -7.31 -5.22 4.97
CA ILE A 146 -8.58 -4.60 4.60
C ILE A 146 -8.91 -3.49 5.60
N THR A 147 -9.14 -2.30 5.07
CA THR A 147 -9.59 -1.14 5.85
C THR A 147 -10.85 -0.53 5.25
N ASN A 148 -11.57 0.26 6.03
CA ASN A 148 -12.62 1.16 5.55
C ASN A 148 -12.15 2.63 5.48
N GLU A 149 -10.91 2.89 5.86
CA GLU A 149 -10.31 4.22 5.76
C GLU A 149 -9.82 4.47 4.34
N LYS A 150 -10.23 5.59 3.78
CA LYS A 150 -9.85 6.02 2.43
C LYS A 150 -9.22 7.41 2.55
N PRO A 151 -7.89 7.46 2.77
CA PRO A 151 -7.19 8.73 2.86
C PRO A 151 -7.40 9.55 1.57
N ILE A 152 -7.52 10.85 1.72
CA ILE A 152 -7.67 11.78 0.60
C ILE A 152 -6.28 12.12 0.08
N GLY A 153 -5.99 11.75 -1.16
CA GLY A 153 -4.79 12.20 -1.86
C GLY A 153 -4.93 13.67 -2.26
N ILE A 154 -3.88 14.46 -2.06
CA ILE A 154 -3.83 15.87 -2.46
C ILE A 154 -2.83 16.04 -3.59
N ASP A 155 -3.28 15.80 -4.81
CA ASP A 155 -2.49 15.99 -6.03
C ASP A 155 -2.78 17.34 -6.72
N THR A 156 -3.97 17.88 -6.47
CA THR A 156 -4.43 19.11 -7.11
C THR A 156 -4.94 20.16 -6.11
N ILE A 157 -5.05 21.41 -6.55
CA ILE A 157 -5.68 22.50 -5.77
C ILE A 157 -7.14 22.14 -5.43
N SER A 158 -7.83 21.39 -6.30
CA SER A 158 -9.19 20.92 -6.05
C SER A 158 -9.23 19.95 -4.87
N ASP A 159 -8.28 19.03 -4.80
CA ASP A 159 -8.20 18.05 -3.70
C ASP A 159 -7.87 18.75 -2.37
N LEU A 160 -6.97 19.71 -2.40
CA LEU A 160 -6.69 20.54 -1.22
C LEU A 160 -7.94 21.29 -0.71
N LYS A 161 -8.78 21.79 -1.62
CA LYS A 161 -10.04 22.44 -1.24
C LYS A 161 -11.03 21.45 -0.61
N LYS A 162 -11.14 20.24 -1.17
CA LYS A 162 -11.97 19.15 -0.61
C LYS A 162 -11.47 18.75 0.77
N PHE A 163 -10.16 18.59 0.91
CA PHE A 163 -9.53 18.23 2.18
C PHE A 163 -9.77 19.30 3.26
N LYS A 164 -9.59 20.59 2.93
CA LYS A 164 -9.88 21.70 3.87
C LYS A 164 -11.34 21.71 4.33
N LYS A 165 -12.30 21.41 3.46
CA LYS A 165 -13.70 21.27 3.86
C LYS A 165 -13.89 20.12 4.82
N SER A 166 -13.31 18.95 4.56
CA SER A 166 -13.46 17.76 5.44
C SER A 166 -12.89 17.96 6.85
N ILE A 167 -11.91 18.86 7.03
CA ILE A 167 -11.36 19.16 8.37
C ILE A 167 -12.26 20.13 9.14
N ASN A 168 -12.92 21.09 8.44
CA ASN A 168 -13.76 22.08 9.08
C ASN A 168 -15.14 21.51 9.48
N ASP A 169 -15.51 20.34 9.01
CA ASP A 169 -16.76 19.63 9.36
C ASP A 169 -16.59 18.71 10.59
N TYR A 170 -15.41 18.76 11.26
CA TYR A 170 -15.08 18.13 12.55
C TYR A 170 -14.94 19.19 13.65
#